data_81ad321b267811bbfd5424f204e5e137
#
_entry.id   81ad321b267811bbfd5424f204e5e137
#
_cell.length_a   1.000
_cell.length_b   1.000
_cell.length_c   1.000
_cell.angle_alpha   90.00
_cell.angle_beta   90.00
_cell.angle_gamma   90.00
#
_symmetry.space_group_name_H-M   'P 1'
#
loop_
_entity.id
_entity.type
_entity.pdbx_description
1 polymer ?
#
loop_
_entity_poly.entity_id
_entity_poly.type
_entity_poly.pdbx_seq_one_letter_code
_entity_poly.pdbx_strand_id
1 'polypeptide(L)'
;MTGIVQVEDVCKTYDDGFEALKKVSLEIEQGEIIALLGPNGAGKTTLISTICGIAAPTKGQISVGGHDVIRDYREARRLVGLVPQEINLEPFETVGNTVRFSRGLFGKAPNPELIEQILKDLSLWDKRDARNSALSGGMRRRVLIAKALAHEPRVLFLDEPTAGVDVELRRDMWALVERLRKD
;
A
#
# COMPACT_ATOMS: atom_id res chain seq x y z
N MET A 1 -6.08 5.75 23.55
CA MET A 1 -6.48 4.95 22.35
C MET A 1 -5.18 4.48 21.75
N THR A 2 -5.04 3.21 21.47
CA THR A 2 -3.80 2.65 20.87
C THR A 2 -3.86 2.90 19.37
N GLY A 3 -2.78 3.41 18.78
CA GLY A 3 -2.68 3.68 17.35
C GLY A 3 -2.96 2.43 16.50
N ILE A 4 -3.45 2.64 15.27
CA ILE A 4 -3.70 1.54 14.33
C ILE A 4 -2.40 0.90 13.84
N VAL A 5 -1.30 1.67 13.77
CA VAL A 5 0.06 1.18 13.52
C VAL A 5 0.94 1.61 14.68
N GLN A 6 1.66 0.67 15.25
CA GLN A 6 2.63 0.92 16.32
C GLN A 6 3.98 0.33 15.92
N VAL A 7 5.01 1.15 15.99
CA VAL A 7 6.40 0.82 15.69
C VAL A 7 7.22 1.19 16.91
N GLU A 8 7.88 0.22 17.55
CA GLU A 8 8.60 0.40 18.81
C GLU A 8 10.05 -0.05 18.68
N ASP A 9 10.99 0.92 18.82
CA ASP A 9 12.44 0.72 18.80
C ASP A 9 12.95 -0.16 17.65
N VAL A 10 12.34 -0.01 16.47
CA VAL A 10 12.63 -0.87 15.32
C VAL A 10 13.99 -0.57 14.72
N CYS A 11 14.80 -1.61 14.60
CA CYS A 11 16.05 -1.62 13.86
C CYS A 11 15.94 -2.57 12.68
N LYS A 12 16.59 -2.21 11.57
CA LYS A 12 16.78 -3.11 10.43
C LYS A 12 18.22 -3.01 9.94
N THR A 13 18.93 -4.13 10.07
CA THR A 13 20.25 -4.33 9.49
C THR A 13 20.16 -5.41 8.42
N TYR A 14 20.70 -5.17 7.23
CA TYR A 14 20.78 -6.12 6.14
C TYR A 14 22.04 -7.01 6.30
N ASP A 15 22.12 -8.09 5.51
CA ASP A 15 23.19 -9.08 5.60
C ASP A 15 24.59 -8.52 5.28
N ASP A 16 24.64 -7.43 4.51
CA ASP A 16 25.85 -6.67 4.19
C ASP A 16 26.31 -5.73 5.33
N GLY A 17 25.59 -5.71 6.46
CA GLY A 17 25.84 -4.87 7.60
C GLY A 17 25.26 -3.45 7.52
N PHE A 18 24.53 -3.11 6.44
CA PHE A 18 23.89 -1.80 6.31
C PHE A 18 22.72 -1.65 7.28
N GLU A 19 22.81 -0.68 8.18
CA GLU A 19 21.75 -0.31 9.12
C GLU A 19 20.77 0.68 8.48
N ALA A 20 19.66 0.17 7.93
CA ALA A 20 18.64 0.97 7.28
C ALA A 20 17.68 1.65 8.26
N LEU A 21 17.41 1.02 9.42
CA LEU A 21 16.59 1.60 10.49
C LEU A 21 17.33 1.51 11.82
N LYS A 22 17.32 2.61 12.60
CA LYS A 22 18.04 2.75 13.87
C LYS A 22 17.08 3.22 14.97
N LYS A 23 16.50 2.27 15.72
CA LYS A 23 15.55 2.54 16.82
C LYS A 23 14.42 3.50 16.41
N VAL A 24 13.75 3.18 15.32
CA VAL A 24 12.61 3.98 14.85
C VAL A 24 11.39 3.65 15.69
N SER A 25 10.75 4.67 16.24
CA SER A 25 9.44 4.55 16.89
C SER A 25 8.46 5.51 16.25
N LEU A 26 7.25 5.03 15.97
CA LEU A 26 6.19 5.76 15.30
C LEU A 26 4.84 5.18 15.72
N GLU A 27 3.87 6.03 15.97
CA GLU A 27 2.48 5.64 16.16
C GLU A 27 1.62 6.38 15.13
N ILE A 28 0.67 5.65 14.53
CA ILE A 28 -0.31 6.20 13.57
C ILE A 28 -1.70 5.91 14.10
N GLU A 29 -2.50 6.94 14.24
CA GLU A 29 -3.90 6.80 14.67
C GLU A 29 -4.83 6.49 13.49
N GLN A 30 -6.00 5.96 13.79
CA GLN A 30 -7.02 5.73 12.76
C GLN A 30 -7.51 7.07 12.19
N GLY A 31 -7.58 7.16 10.85
CA GLY A 31 -7.98 8.37 10.14
C GLY A 31 -6.85 9.42 10.01
N GLU A 32 -5.66 9.11 10.49
CA GLU A 32 -4.49 9.98 10.34
C GLU A 32 -3.83 9.81 8.96
N ILE A 33 -3.32 10.90 8.41
CA ILE A 33 -2.49 10.91 7.20
C ILE A 33 -1.09 11.37 7.59
N ILE A 34 -0.12 10.48 7.43
CA ILE A 34 1.29 10.76 7.72
C ILE A 34 2.10 10.79 6.43
N ALA A 35 2.95 11.82 6.28
CA ALA A 35 3.94 11.89 5.22
C ALA A 35 5.35 11.58 5.76
N LEU A 36 5.99 10.53 5.22
CA LEU A 36 7.39 10.24 5.50
C LEU A 36 8.28 11.06 4.57
N LEU A 37 8.98 12.04 5.12
CA LEU A 37 9.88 12.91 4.40
C LEU A 37 11.34 12.55 4.69
N GLY A 38 12.19 12.68 3.69
CA GLY A 38 13.63 12.43 3.85
C GLY A 38 14.31 12.14 2.51
N PRO A 39 15.64 12.23 2.44
CA PRO A 39 16.40 11.94 1.23
C PRO A 39 16.30 10.47 0.81
N ASN A 40 16.75 10.16 -0.40
CA ASN A 40 16.90 8.78 -0.84
C ASN A 40 17.89 8.04 0.09
N GLY A 41 17.58 6.81 0.45
CA GLY A 41 18.37 6.04 1.42
C GLY A 41 18.06 6.33 2.89
N ALA A 42 17.14 7.24 3.22
CA ALA A 42 16.74 7.53 4.61
C ALA A 42 15.96 6.40 5.30
N GLY A 43 15.75 5.26 4.65
CA GLY A 43 15.03 4.11 5.23
C GLY A 43 13.51 4.14 5.08
N LYS A 44 12.92 5.10 4.34
CA LYS A 44 11.46 5.22 4.17
C LYS A 44 10.83 3.93 3.62
N THR A 45 11.30 3.45 2.48
CA THR A 45 10.84 2.18 1.87
C THR A 45 11.10 0.99 2.78
N THR A 46 12.22 0.97 3.51
CA THR A 46 12.51 -0.09 4.47
C THR A 46 11.52 -0.08 5.63
N LEU A 47 11.17 1.09 6.17
CA LEU A 47 10.17 1.22 7.22
C LEU A 47 8.79 0.73 6.73
N ILE A 48 8.33 1.19 5.57
CA ILE A 48 7.08 0.73 4.96
C ILE A 48 7.12 -0.79 4.76
N SER A 49 8.20 -1.33 4.21
CA SER A 49 8.36 -2.78 3.97
C SER A 49 8.34 -3.59 5.27
N THR A 50 8.89 -3.07 6.37
CA THR A 50 8.83 -3.76 7.67
C THR A 50 7.43 -3.71 8.27
N ILE A 51 6.72 -2.60 8.18
CA ILE A 51 5.32 -2.48 8.65
C ILE A 51 4.40 -3.41 7.83
N CYS A 52 4.60 -3.48 6.51
CA CYS A 52 3.84 -4.38 5.63
C CYS A 52 4.22 -5.87 5.79
N GLY A 53 5.19 -6.20 6.65
CA GLY A 53 5.66 -7.57 6.86
C GLY A 53 6.37 -8.19 5.65
N ILE A 54 6.90 -7.38 4.74
CA ILE A 54 7.73 -7.81 3.59
C ILE A 54 9.15 -8.09 4.06
N ALA A 55 9.71 -7.21 4.90
CA ALA A 55 11.01 -7.36 5.52
C ALA A 55 10.85 -7.54 7.03
N ALA A 56 11.50 -8.54 7.62
CA ALA A 56 11.49 -8.69 9.08
C ALA A 56 12.40 -7.64 9.73
N PRO A 57 11.99 -6.98 10.82
CA PRO A 57 12.87 -6.14 11.62
C PRO A 57 13.97 -6.99 12.27
N THR A 58 15.14 -6.41 12.51
CA THR A 58 16.25 -7.08 13.24
C THR A 58 16.02 -6.99 14.76
N LYS A 59 15.43 -5.88 15.22
CA LYS A 59 15.05 -5.62 16.63
C LYS A 59 13.82 -4.74 16.66
N GLY A 60 13.17 -4.68 17.83
CA GLY A 60 11.95 -3.91 18.05
C GLY A 60 10.70 -4.70 17.69
N GLN A 61 9.55 -4.03 17.76
CA GLN A 61 8.25 -4.63 17.50
C GLN A 61 7.41 -3.73 16.60
N ILE A 62 6.57 -4.35 15.79
CA ILE A 62 5.61 -3.63 14.93
C ILE A 62 4.27 -4.33 15.06
N SER A 63 3.21 -3.57 15.26
CA SER A 63 1.84 -4.08 15.19
C SER A 63 0.96 -3.23 14.29
N VAL A 64 0.00 -3.87 13.64
CA VAL A 64 -1.04 -3.23 12.83
C VAL A 64 -2.40 -3.74 13.29
N GLY A 65 -3.26 -2.82 13.75
CA GLY A 65 -4.57 -3.16 14.30
C GLY A 65 -4.49 -4.10 15.51
N GLY A 66 -3.42 -4.02 16.30
CA GLY A 66 -3.16 -4.89 17.44
C GLY A 66 -2.53 -6.24 17.09
N HIS A 67 -2.24 -6.52 15.80
CA HIS A 67 -1.62 -7.77 15.34
C HIS A 67 -0.12 -7.54 15.06
N ASP A 68 0.72 -8.36 15.68
CA ASP A 68 2.18 -8.36 15.44
C ASP A 68 2.48 -8.78 13.98
N VAL A 69 3.27 -7.97 13.28
CA VAL A 69 3.53 -8.17 11.83
C VAL A 69 4.34 -9.44 11.52
N ILE A 70 4.96 -10.07 12.54
CA ILE A 70 5.73 -11.31 12.40
C ILE A 70 4.91 -12.51 12.89
N ARG A 71 4.33 -12.44 14.10
CA ARG A 71 3.60 -13.55 14.72
C ARG A 71 2.22 -13.72 14.11
N ASP A 72 1.50 -12.61 13.94
CA ASP A 72 0.13 -12.56 13.44
C ASP A 72 0.09 -12.00 12.00
N TYR A 73 1.10 -12.36 11.18
CA TYR A 73 1.34 -11.73 9.88
C TYR A 73 0.15 -11.79 8.92
N ARG A 74 -0.71 -12.81 9.03
CA ARG A 74 -1.88 -12.95 8.16
C ARG A 74 -2.93 -11.89 8.47
N GLU A 75 -3.21 -11.70 9.76
CA GLU A 75 -4.16 -10.71 10.27
C GLU A 75 -3.65 -9.30 10.02
N ALA A 76 -2.38 -9.03 10.34
CA ALA A 76 -1.74 -7.75 10.09
C ALA A 76 -1.79 -7.38 8.59
N ARG A 77 -1.40 -8.29 7.69
CA ARG A 77 -1.41 -8.03 6.23
C ARG A 77 -2.79 -7.81 5.65
N ARG A 78 -3.85 -8.42 6.22
CA ARG A 78 -5.23 -8.17 5.78
C ARG A 78 -5.69 -6.73 6.01
N LEU A 79 -5.06 -6.04 6.95
CA LEU A 79 -5.36 -4.65 7.28
C LEU A 79 -4.57 -3.65 6.45
N VAL A 80 -3.56 -4.09 5.71
CA VAL A 80 -2.61 -3.22 5.01
C VAL A 80 -2.77 -3.31 3.50
N GLY A 81 -2.93 -2.18 2.85
CA GLY A 81 -2.73 -2.01 1.41
C GLY A 81 -1.39 -1.33 1.14
N LEU A 82 -0.65 -1.81 0.15
CA LEU A 82 0.62 -1.22 -0.28
C LEU A 82 0.60 -0.90 -1.76
N VAL A 83 0.93 0.34 -2.09
CA VAL A 83 1.23 0.79 -3.45
C VAL A 83 2.74 1.01 -3.53
N PRO A 84 3.49 0.08 -4.12
CA PRO A 84 4.95 0.18 -4.21
C PRO A 84 5.38 1.27 -5.19
N GLN A 85 6.64 1.70 -5.07
CA GLN A 85 7.25 2.66 -5.99
C GLN A 85 7.29 2.13 -7.42
N GLU A 86 7.71 0.88 -7.60
CA GLU A 86 7.80 0.22 -8.90
C GLU A 86 6.45 -0.29 -9.39
N ILE A 87 6.22 -0.16 -10.70
CA ILE A 87 4.99 -0.64 -11.34
C ILE A 87 5.21 -2.08 -11.84
N ASN A 88 4.87 -3.04 -11.01
CA ASN A 88 4.89 -4.46 -11.34
C ASN A 88 3.45 -4.97 -11.51
N LEU A 89 2.99 -5.02 -12.77
CA LEU A 89 1.70 -5.58 -13.17
C LEU A 89 1.92 -6.68 -14.20
N GLU A 90 1.14 -7.76 -14.10
CA GLU A 90 1.13 -8.81 -15.12
C GLU A 90 0.66 -8.22 -16.46
N PRO A 91 1.52 -8.16 -17.51
CA PRO A 91 1.25 -7.37 -18.70
C PRO A 91 0.08 -7.91 -19.54
N PHE A 92 -0.17 -9.21 -19.50
CA PHE A 92 -1.20 -9.88 -20.30
C PHE A 92 -2.56 -9.95 -19.62
N GLU A 93 -2.61 -9.71 -18.31
CA GLU A 93 -3.86 -9.65 -17.55
C GLU A 93 -4.63 -8.36 -17.83
N THR A 94 -5.96 -8.45 -17.69
CA THR A 94 -6.84 -7.27 -17.76
C THR A 94 -6.85 -6.52 -16.43
N VAL A 95 -7.18 -5.24 -16.49
CA VAL A 95 -7.35 -4.38 -15.31
C VAL A 95 -8.32 -5.01 -14.30
N GLY A 96 -9.51 -5.40 -14.76
CA GLY A 96 -10.54 -5.97 -13.90
C GLY A 96 -10.12 -7.29 -13.25
N ASN A 97 -9.45 -8.19 -14.00
CA ASN A 97 -8.93 -9.45 -13.45
C ASN A 97 -7.84 -9.19 -12.43
N THR A 98 -6.92 -8.28 -12.72
CA THR A 98 -5.83 -7.90 -11.81
C THR A 98 -6.36 -7.47 -10.45
N VAL A 99 -7.41 -6.63 -10.41
CA VAL A 99 -8.00 -6.12 -9.17
C VAL A 99 -8.80 -7.21 -8.44
N ARG A 100 -9.63 -8.00 -9.18
CA ARG A 100 -10.36 -9.14 -8.60
C ARG A 100 -9.43 -10.18 -7.99
N PHE A 101 -8.37 -10.53 -8.70
CA PHE A 101 -7.37 -11.49 -8.23
C PHE A 101 -6.69 -11.00 -6.93
N SER A 102 -6.34 -9.70 -6.87
CA SER A 102 -5.77 -9.10 -5.66
C SER A 102 -6.68 -9.32 -4.44
N ARG A 103 -7.99 -9.07 -4.56
CA ARG A 103 -8.95 -9.32 -3.48
C ARG A 103 -8.93 -10.79 -3.01
N GLY A 104 -8.90 -11.72 -3.96
CA GLY A 104 -8.85 -13.16 -3.68
C GLY A 104 -7.60 -13.59 -2.92
N LEU A 105 -6.45 -12.99 -3.20
CA LEU A 105 -5.18 -13.28 -2.49
C LEU A 105 -5.26 -12.99 -0.99
N PHE A 106 -6.09 -12.02 -0.58
CA PHE A 106 -6.33 -11.70 0.82
C PHE A 106 -7.48 -12.52 1.45
N GLY A 107 -8.00 -13.53 0.72
CA GLY A 107 -9.05 -14.41 1.22
C GLY A 107 -10.42 -13.75 1.33
N LYS A 108 -10.64 -12.63 0.64
CA LYS A 108 -11.94 -11.92 0.60
C LYS A 108 -12.85 -12.54 -0.45
N ALA A 109 -14.13 -12.71 -0.10
CA ALA A 109 -15.14 -13.14 -1.05
C ALA A 109 -15.25 -12.17 -2.25
N PRO A 110 -15.63 -12.65 -3.44
CA PRO A 110 -15.90 -11.78 -4.58
C PRO A 110 -16.90 -10.66 -4.23
N ASN A 111 -16.59 -9.45 -4.63
CA ASN A 111 -17.46 -8.28 -4.48
C ASN A 111 -17.37 -7.43 -5.77
N PRO A 112 -18.16 -7.76 -6.81
CA PRO A 112 -18.14 -7.05 -8.09
C PRO A 112 -18.49 -5.57 -7.95
N GLU A 113 -19.42 -5.22 -7.07
CA GLU A 113 -19.88 -3.85 -6.85
C GLU A 113 -18.76 -2.96 -6.30
N LEU A 114 -18.03 -3.45 -5.31
CA LEU A 114 -16.86 -2.77 -4.77
C LEU A 114 -15.77 -2.57 -5.84
N ILE A 115 -15.48 -3.62 -6.62
CA ILE A 115 -14.46 -3.53 -7.68
C ILE A 115 -14.88 -2.52 -8.76
N GLU A 116 -16.17 -2.51 -9.15
CA GLU A 116 -16.71 -1.52 -10.06
C GLU A 116 -16.55 -0.10 -9.49
N GLN A 117 -16.89 0.11 -8.21
CA GLN A 117 -16.77 1.40 -7.55
C GLN A 117 -15.30 1.88 -7.51
N ILE A 118 -14.37 1.03 -7.09
CA ILE A 118 -12.94 1.35 -7.07
C ILE A 118 -12.44 1.73 -8.46
N LEU A 119 -12.82 0.96 -9.50
CA LEU A 119 -12.39 1.27 -10.87
C LEU A 119 -13.00 2.55 -11.42
N LYS A 120 -14.24 2.89 -11.06
CA LYS A 120 -14.88 4.18 -11.40
C LYS A 120 -14.17 5.33 -10.71
N ASP A 121 -13.90 5.22 -9.41
CA ASP A 121 -13.22 6.25 -8.62
C ASP A 121 -11.82 6.57 -9.12
N LEU A 122 -11.16 5.58 -9.72
CA LEU A 122 -9.84 5.71 -10.32
C LEU A 122 -9.86 5.99 -11.83
N SER A 123 -11.06 6.25 -12.43
CA SER A 123 -11.24 6.48 -13.87
C SER A 123 -10.67 5.34 -14.73
N LEU A 124 -10.86 4.10 -14.28
CA LEU A 124 -10.38 2.88 -14.93
C LEU A 124 -11.52 1.98 -15.42
N TRP A 125 -12.79 2.30 -15.13
CA TRP A 125 -13.93 1.42 -15.45
C TRP A 125 -14.04 1.12 -16.94
N ASP A 126 -13.86 2.12 -17.80
CA ASP A 126 -13.92 1.96 -19.26
C ASP A 126 -12.73 1.16 -19.82
N LYS A 127 -11.71 0.96 -19.01
CA LYS A 127 -10.51 0.16 -19.33
C LYS A 127 -10.44 -1.17 -18.61
N ARG A 128 -11.51 -1.60 -17.90
CA ARG A 128 -11.53 -2.84 -17.11
C ARG A 128 -11.18 -4.10 -17.89
N ASP A 129 -11.48 -4.12 -19.20
CA ASP A 129 -11.20 -5.24 -20.09
C ASP A 129 -9.90 -5.05 -20.90
N ALA A 130 -9.23 -3.90 -20.77
CA ALA A 130 -7.95 -3.65 -21.40
C ALA A 130 -6.82 -4.39 -20.68
N ARG A 131 -5.82 -4.85 -21.44
CA ARG A 131 -4.60 -5.46 -20.87
C ARG A 131 -3.74 -4.40 -20.18
N ASN A 132 -3.06 -4.77 -19.11
CA ASN A 132 -2.16 -3.88 -18.37
C ASN A 132 -1.03 -3.33 -19.26
N SER A 133 -0.57 -4.11 -20.25
CA SER A 133 0.45 -3.67 -21.23
C SER A 133 -0.01 -2.53 -22.13
N ALA A 134 -1.31 -2.39 -22.37
CA ALA A 134 -1.89 -1.34 -23.22
C ALA A 134 -2.12 -0.01 -22.49
N LEU A 135 -1.86 0.05 -21.18
CA LEU A 135 -2.11 1.23 -20.35
C LEU A 135 -0.90 2.19 -20.34
N SER A 136 -1.18 3.49 -20.21
CA SER A 136 -0.16 4.49 -19.88
C SER A 136 0.46 4.26 -18.50
N GLY A 137 1.62 4.85 -18.21
CA GLY A 137 2.26 4.76 -16.89
C GLY A 137 1.35 5.23 -15.76
N GLY A 138 0.65 6.35 -15.94
CA GLY A 138 -0.32 6.88 -14.98
C GLY A 138 -1.51 5.92 -14.75
N MET A 139 -2.06 5.32 -15.82
CA MET A 139 -3.12 4.33 -15.70
C MET A 139 -2.64 3.07 -14.97
N ARG A 140 -1.44 2.58 -15.26
CA ARG A 140 -0.85 1.44 -14.52
C ARG A 140 -0.67 1.76 -13.03
N ARG A 141 -0.29 2.99 -12.69
CA ARG A 141 -0.22 3.44 -11.29
C ARG A 141 -1.59 3.40 -10.60
N ARG A 142 -2.65 3.84 -11.29
CA ARG A 142 -4.03 3.75 -10.79
C ARG A 142 -4.47 2.29 -10.58
N VAL A 143 -4.06 1.36 -11.44
CA VAL A 143 -4.31 -0.09 -11.26
C VAL A 143 -3.63 -0.62 -10.00
N LEU A 144 -2.40 -0.20 -9.67
CA LEU A 144 -1.74 -0.57 -8.41
C LEU A 144 -2.51 -0.07 -7.19
N ILE A 145 -3.06 1.14 -7.25
CA ILE A 145 -3.92 1.67 -6.18
C ILE A 145 -5.20 0.84 -6.07
N ALA A 146 -5.86 0.52 -7.18
CA ALA A 146 -7.04 -0.35 -7.20
C ALA A 146 -6.76 -1.72 -6.57
N LYS A 147 -5.60 -2.33 -6.87
CA LYS A 147 -5.15 -3.58 -6.25
C LYS A 147 -5.01 -3.46 -4.73
N ALA A 148 -4.39 -2.36 -4.27
CA ALA A 148 -4.16 -2.14 -2.85
C ALA A 148 -5.46 -1.92 -2.08
N LEU A 149 -6.50 -1.38 -2.70
CA LEU A 149 -7.82 -1.13 -2.10
C LEU A 149 -8.78 -2.33 -2.19
N ALA A 150 -8.55 -3.27 -3.10
CA ALA A 150 -9.50 -4.33 -3.44
C ALA A 150 -9.91 -5.23 -2.27
N HIS A 151 -9.09 -5.37 -1.23
CA HIS A 151 -9.35 -6.18 -0.05
C HIS A 151 -9.84 -5.37 1.16
N GLU A 152 -10.15 -4.06 0.97
CA GLU A 152 -10.67 -3.16 2.01
C GLU A 152 -9.67 -3.01 3.18
N PRO A 153 -8.44 -2.53 2.94
CA PRO A 153 -7.47 -2.34 3.99
C PRO A 153 -7.88 -1.20 4.92
N ARG A 154 -7.44 -1.25 6.19
CA ARG A 154 -7.61 -0.16 7.15
C ARG A 154 -6.45 0.82 7.16
N VAL A 155 -5.31 0.42 6.61
CA VAL A 155 -4.08 1.22 6.48
C VAL A 155 -3.59 1.13 5.04
N LEU A 156 -3.34 2.26 4.40
CA LEU A 156 -2.81 2.32 3.05
C LEU A 156 -1.43 2.98 3.05
N PHE A 157 -0.43 2.26 2.58
CA PHE A 157 0.91 2.78 2.34
C PHE A 157 1.10 3.12 0.86
N LEU A 158 1.59 4.32 0.61
CA LEU A 158 1.95 4.81 -0.71
C LEU A 158 3.44 5.12 -0.71
N ASP A 159 4.24 4.26 -1.35
CA ASP A 159 5.69 4.48 -1.45
C ASP A 159 6.00 5.31 -2.70
N GLU A 160 6.46 6.54 -2.48
CA GLU A 160 6.73 7.56 -3.51
C GLU A 160 5.59 7.70 -4.55
N PRO A 161 4.35 7.96 -4.11
CA PRO A 161 3.18 7.90 -4.98
C PRO A 161 3.19 8.91 -6.12
N THR A 162 4.00 9.96 -6.00
CA THR A 162 4.08 11.07 -6.97
C THR A 162 5.34 11.04 -7.83
N ALA A 163 6.22 10.04 -7.66
CA ALA A 163 7.42 9.91 -8.47
C ALA A 163 7.05 9.62 -9.93
N GLY A 164 7.45 10.51 -10.84
CA GLY A 164 7.20 10.35 -12.28
C GLY A 164 5.74 10.50 -12.74
N VAL A 165 4.85 11.04 -11.89
CA VAL A 165 3.44 11.30 -12.26
C VAL A 165 3.18 12.77 -12.52
N ASP A 166 2.27 13.03 -13.46
CA ASP A 166 1.83 14.36 -13.80
C ASP A 166 1.01 15.03 -12.69
N VAL A 167 0.78 16.34 -12.81
CA VAL A 167 0.07 17.15 -11.82
C VAL A 167 -1.37 16.69 -11.62
N GLU A 168 -2.02 16.23 -12.70
CA GLU A 168 -3.41 15.82 -12.71
C GLU A 168 -3.60 14.52 -11.90
N LEU A 169 -2.77 13.52 -12.16
CA LEU A 169 -2.80 12.27 -11.39
C LEU A 169 -2.48 12.49 -9.90
N ARG A 170 -1.57 13.41 -9.60
CA ARG A 170 -1.27 13.79 -8.22
C ARG A 170 -2.50 14.36 -7.51
N ARG A 171 -3.24 15.23 -8.17
CA ARG A 171 -4.48 15.83 -7.66
C ARG A 171 -5.56 14.78 -7.43
N ASP A 172 -5.76 13.86 -8.39
CA ASP A 172 -6.73 12.77 -8.28
C ASP A 172 -6.41 11.83 -7.13
N MET A 173 -5.14 11.53 -6.91
CA MET A 173 -4.69 10.72 -5.78
C MET A 173 -4.99 11.37 -4.44
N TRP A 174 -4.75 12.66 -4.28
CA TRP A 174 -5.08 13.37 -3.05
C TRP A 174 -6.60 13.40 -2.79
N ALA A 175 -7.40 13.63 -3.82
CA ALA A 175 -8.85 13.57 -3.72
C ALA A 175 -9.35 12.17 -3.30
N LEU A 176 -8.69 11.10 -3.79
CA LEU A 176 -8.99 9.73 -3.36
C LEU A 176 -8.62 9.50 -1.90
N VAL A 177 -7.42 9.90 -1.48
CA VAL A 177 -6.94 9.74 -0.09
C VAL A 177 -7.87 10.46 0.89
N GLU A 178 -8.31 11.69 0.56
CA GLU A 178 -9.26 12.43 1.38
C GLU A 178 -10.64 11.75 1.50
N ARG A 179 -11.11 11.06 0.44
CA ARG A 179 -12.34 10.27 0.51
C ARG A 179 -12.17 9.05 1.39
N LEU A 180 -11.12 8.27 1.17
CA LEU A 180 -10.83 7.06 1.95
C LEU A 180 -10.64 7.33 3.45
N ARG A 181 -10.26 8.57 3.81
CA ARG A 181 -10.14 8.99 5.20
C ARG A 181 -11.50 9.19 5.88
N LYS A 182 -12.54 9.51 5.12
CA LYS A 182 -13.88 9.86 5.66
C LYS A 182 -14.77 8.62 5.86
N ASP A 183 -14.48 7.55 5.15
CA ASP A 183 -15.16 6.26 5.23
C ASP A 183 -14.46 5.33 6.25
#